data_7f1e4bc76e0b18b237289ff495e59fbc
#
_entry.id   7f1e4bc76e0b18b237289ff495e59fbc
#
_cell.length_a   1.000
_cell.length_b   1.000
_cell.length_c   1.000
_cell.angle_alpha   90.00
_cell.angle_beta   90.00
_cell.angle_gamma   90.00
#
_symmetry.space_group_name_H-M   'P 1'
#
loop_
_entity.id
_entity.type
_entity.pdbx_description
1 polymer ?
#
loop_
_entity_poly.entity_id
_entity_poly.type
_entity_poly.pdbx_seq_one_letter_code
_entity_poly.pdbx_strand_id
1 'polypeptide(L)'
;KAQPVVISTDSRLNHEEFARTTALVLAQYGIPVLLWRQPTATPILSWSVRHFGCAAGIMITASHNPRDYNGYKAYDANGCQLLAEDAGIVTRYADAYFGGKPFTVEGDFDALCASGQIRLLEDELADYLRTIEETVAPLQSAGEAVRHRREGAARRDEKRRTIKRRHR
;
A
#
# COMPACT_ATOMS: atom_id res chain seq x y z
N LYS A 1 12.50 -17.54 -10.28
CA LYS A 1 11.70 -17.63 -9.04
C LYS A 1 10.38 -16.94 -9.29
N ALA A 2 9.28 -17.50 -8.79
CA ALA A 2 7.99 -16.81 -8.83
C ALA A 2 8.07 -15.50 -8.03
N GLN A 3 7.46 -14.43 -8.57
CA GLN A 3 7.36 -13.16 -7.85
C GLN A 3 6.36 -13.33 -6.68
N PRO A 4 6.63 -12.73 -5.52
CA PRO A 4 5.76 -12.85 -4.37
C PRO A 4 4.46 -12.05 -4.55
N VAL A 5 3.48 -12.39 -3.71
CA VAL A 5 2.28 -11.57 -3.47
C VAL A 5 2.40 -10.98 -2.08
N VAL A 6 2.19 -9.65 -1.95
CA VAL A 6 2.18 -9.00 -0.64
C VAL A 6 0.76 -8.85 -0.11
N ILE A 7 0.57 -9.18 1.17
CA ILE A 7 -0.73 -9.10 1.86
C ILE A 7 -0.61 -8.10 3.00
N SER A 8 -1.64 -7.28 3.15
CA SER A 8 -1.81 -6.35 4.26
C SER A 8 -3.27 -6.29 4.70
N THR A 9 -3.49 -5.81 5.91
CA THR A 9 -4.82 -5.66 6.52
C THR A 9 -4.97 -4.27 7.16
N ASP A 10 -6.21 -3.86 7.39
CA ASP A 10 -6.53 -2.84 8.38
C ASP A 10 -6.97 -3.49 9.71
N SER A 11 -7.32 -2.68 10.73
CA SER A 11 -7.60 -3.15 12.10
C SER A 11 -9.04 -3.66 12.31
N ARG A 12 -9.60 -4.42 11.37
CA ARG A 12 -10.96 -4.97 11.46
C ARG A 12 -10.99 -6.27 12.25
N LEU A 13 -12.20 -6.72 12.64
CA LEU A 13 -12.36 -8.02 13.27
C LEU A 13 -11.90 -9.12 12.31
N ASN A 14 -11.21 -10.14 12.85
CA ASN A 14 -10.73 -11.32 12.12
C ASN A 14 -9.74 -11.01 10.97
N HIS A 15 -9.19 -9.79 10.89
CA HIS A 15 -8.27 -9.41 9.81
C HIS A 15 -7.04 -10.32 9.74
N GLU A 16 -6.49 -10.73 10.89
CA GLU A 16 -5.34 -11.64 10.96
C GLU A 16 -5.68 -13.03 10.41
N GLU A 17 -6.84 -13.56 10.78
CA GLU A 17 -7.31 -14.87 10.31
C GLU A 17 -7.49 -14.88 8.79
N PHE A 18 -8.12 -13.85 8.24
CA PHE A 18 -8.26 -13.71 6.79
C PHE A 18 -6.92 -13.57 6.07
N ALA A 19 -5.98 -12.80 6.66
CA ALA A 19 -4.65 -12.64 6.08
C ALA A 19 -3.87 -13.95 6.10
N ARG A 20 -3.88 -14.68 7.22
CA ARG A 20 -3.23 -15.99 7.35
C ARG A 20 -3.83 -17.01 6.38
N THR A 21 -5.16 -17.08 6.31
CA THR A 21 -5.86 -17.96 5.36
C THR A 21 -5.48 -17.63 3.92
N THR A 22 -5.47 -16.35 3.55
CA THR A 22 -5.05 -15.92 2.20
C THR A 22 -3.60 -16.32 1.92
N ALA A 23 -2.70 -16.15 2.90
CA ALA A 23 -1.30 -16.54 2.77
C ALA A 23 -1.14 -18.06 2.58
N LEU A 24 -1.87 -18.86 3.35
CA LEU A 24 -1.87 -20.31 3.23
C LEU A 24 -2.35 -20.76 1.84
N VAL A 25 -3.45 -20.18 1.36
CA VAL A 25 -3.99 -20.49 0.02
C VAL A 25 -2.94 -20.21 -1.06
N LEU A 26 -2.32 -19.03 -1.04
CA LEU A 26 -1.28 -18.71 -2.03
C LEU A 26 -0.07 -19.63 -1.92
N ALA A 27 0.38 -19.93 -0.71
CA ALA A 27 1.51 -20.83 -0.48
C ALA A 27 1.21 -22.26 -0.93
N GLN A 28 -0.03 -22.73 -0.80
CA GLN A 28 -0.51 -24.04 -1.28
C GLN A 28 -0.38 -24.17 -2.81
N TYR A 29 -0.50 -23.06 -3.54
CA TYR A 29 -0.23 -22.98 -4.99
C TYR A 29 1.23 -22.66 -5.33
N GLY A 30 2.14 -22.72 -4.37
CA GLY A 30 3.57 -22.46 -4.58
C GLY A 30 3.92 -20.97 -4.79
N ILE A 31 3.00 -20.06 -4.50
CA ILE A 31 3.20 -18.61 -4.62
C ILE A 31 3.88 -18.10 -3.35
N PRO A 32 5.08 -17.49 -3.43
CA PRO A 32 5.71 -16.86 -2.28
C PRO A 32 4.87 -15.70 -1.74
N VAL A 33 4.84 -15.54 -0.41
CA VAL A 33 4.02 -14.53 0.24
C VAL A 33 4.88 -13.61 1.10
N LEU A 34 4.61 -12.30 1.01
CA LEU A 34 5.05 -11.29 1.96
C LEU A 34 3.82 -10.85 2.75
N LEU A 35 3.83 -11.04 4.06
CA LEU A 35 2.69 -10.74 4.91
C LEU A 35 3.07 -9.69 5.96
N TRP A 36 2.43 -8.52 5.91
CA TRP A 36 2.53 -7.54 6.98
C TRP A 36 1.94 -8.11 8.28
N ARG A 37 2.76 -8.17 9.33
CA ARG A 37 2.36 -8.71 10.63
C ARG A 37 1.39 -7.80 11.36
N GLN A 38 1.56 -6.49 11.21
CA GLN A 38 0.69 -5.48 11.81
C GLN A 38 -0.23 -4.86 10.74
N PRO A 39 -1.42 -4.39 11.11
CA PRO A 39 -2.25 -3.61 10.22
C PRO A 39 -1.50 -2.41 9.65
N THR A 40 -1.63 -2.18 8.36
CA THR A 40 -0.99 -1.05 7.67
C THR A 40 -1.99 -0.23 6.87
N ALA A 41 -1.63 1.01 6.59
CA ALA A 41 -2.42 1.84 5.69
C ALA A 41 -2.28 1.36 4.22
N THR A 42 -3.34 1.50 3.44
CA THR A 42 -3.38 1.11 2.02
C THR A 42 -2.19 1.63 1.18
N PRO A 43 -1.66 2.88 1.38
CA PRO A 43 -0.48 3.35 0.65
C PRO A 43 0.78 2.52 0.92
N ILE A 44 0.90 1.92 2.10
CA ILE A 44 2.03 1.04 2.46
C ILE A 44 1.97 -0.24 1.62
N LEU A 45 0.78 -0.83 1.45
CA LEU A 45 0.61 -1.98 0.56
C LEU A 45 1.01 -1.64 -0.88
N SER A 46 0.50 -0.55 -1.42
CA SER A 46 0.84 -0.09 -2.78
C SER A 46 2.35 0.12 -2.97
N TRP A 47 3.01 0.73 -1.99
CA TRP A 47 4.47 0.88 -1.96
C TRP A 47 5.17 -0.48 -1.91
N SER A 48 4.70 -1.39 -1.03
CA SER A 48 5.30 -2.71 -0.84
C SER A 48 5.30 -3.54 -2.12
N VAL A 49 4.23 -3.48 -2.92
CA VAL A 49 4.17 -4.16 -4.22
C VAL A 49 5.35 -3.78 -5.10
N ARG A 50 5.60 -2.48 -5.24
CA ARG A 50 6.70 -1.95 -6.07
C ARG A 50 8.07 -2.18 -5.42
N HIS A 51 8.18 -1.90 -4.13
CA HIS A 51 9.45 -1.97 -3.39
C HIS A 51 10.04 -3.38 -3.37
N PHE A 52 9.20 -4.40 -3.18
CA PHE A 52 9.62 -5.79 -3.15
C PHE A 52 9.52 -6.50 -4.51
N GLY A 53 9.09 -5.84 -5.57
CA GLY A 53 8.92 -6.44 -6.90
C GLY A 53 7.87 -7.55 -6.91
N CYS A 54 6.74 -7.34 -6.23
CA CYS A 54 5.67 -8.32 -6.15
C CYS A 54 4.87 -8.41 -7.46
N ALA A 55 4.35 -9.59 -7.76
CA ALA A 55 3.42 -9.80 -8.87
C ALA A 55 2.05 -9.14 -8.62
N ALA A 56 1.64 -9.07 -7.35
CA ALA A 56 0.36 -8.51 -6.93
C ALA A 56 0.38 -8.10 -5.46
N GLY A 57 -0.63 -7.32 -5.06
CA GLY A 57 -0.90 -6.99 -3.66
C GLY A 57 -2.34 -7.31 -3.28
N ILE A 58 -2.56 -7.63 -2.02
CA ILE A 58 -3.87 -7.92 -1.45
C ILE A 58 -4.06 -7.07 -0.20
N MET A 59 -5.12 -6.26 -0.18
CA MET A 59 -5.53 -5.50 1.00
C MET A 59 -6.84 -6.04 1.55
N ILE A 60 -6.81 -6.58 2.76
CA ILE A 60 -8.01 -7.03 3.45
C ILE A 60 -8.58 -5.84 4.24
N THR A 61 -9.64 -5.27 3.70
CA THR A 61 -10.29 -4.05 4.22
C THR A 61 -11.68 -3.90 3.62
N ALA A 62 -12.61 -3.36 4.36
CA ALA A 62 -13.92 -2.94 3.86
C ALA A 62 -14.07 -1.41 3.79
N SER A 63 -12.96 -0.68 3.70
CA SER A 63 -12.92 0.79 3.52
C SER A 63 -13.66 1.55 4.64
N HIS A 64 -14.85 2.07 4.38
CA HIS A 64 -15.65 2.90 5.30
C HIS A 64 -16.75 2.13 6.05
N ASN A 65 -16.89 0.84 5.76
CA ASN A 65 -17.88 0.01 6.45
C ASN A 65 -17.49 -0.21 7.91
N PRO A 66 -18.45 -0.55 8.80
CA PRO A 66 -18.17 -0.91 10.19
C PRO A 66 -17.10 -2.00 10.32
N ARG A 67 -16.48 -2.09 11.49
CA ARG A 67 -15.28 -2.95 11.74
C ARG A 67 -15.55 -4.45 11.63
N ASP A 68 -16.79 -4.88 11.69
CA ASP A 68 -17.24 -6.26 11.52
C ASP A 68 -17.35 -6.71 10.06
N TYR A 69 -17.27 -5.76 9.12
CA TYR A 69 -17.17 -6.05 7.69
C TYR A 69 -15.71 -6.21 7.29
N ASN A 70 -15.46 -7.17 6.42
CA ASN A 70 -14.19 -7.31 5.71
C ASN A 70 -14.44 -7.29 4.20
N GLY A 71 -13.40 -7.03 3.45
CA GLY A 71 -13.40 -7.04 2.01
C GLY A 71 -12.01 -7.37 1.48
N TYR A 72 -11.93 -7.57 0.18
CA TYR A 72 -10.74 -8.01 -0.50
C TYR A 72 -10.47 -7.07 -1.68
N LYS A 73 -9.34 -6.37 -1.66
CA LYS A 73 -8.91 -5.51 -2.76
C LYS A 73 -7.61 -6.04 -3.34
N ALA A 74 -7.63 -6.33 -4.64
CA ALA A 74 -6.44 -6.76 -5.37
C ALA A 74 -5.73 -5.57 -6.02
N TYR A 75 -4.41 -5.64 -6.07
CA TYR A 75 -3.50 -4.65 -6.66
C TYR A 75 -2.62 -5.33 -7.69
N ASP A 76 -2.36 -4.64 -8.80
CA ASP A 76 -1.44 -5.07 -9.84
C ASP A 76 0.04 -4.92 -9.43
N ALA A 77 0.96 -5.35 -10.30
CA ALA A 77 2.40 -5.24 -10.08
C ALA A 77 2.92 -3.80 -10.01
N ASN A 78 2.13 -2.80 -10.44
CA ASN A 78 2.45 -1.38 -10.32
C ASN A 78 2.01 -0.80 -8.96
N GLY A 79 1.36 -1.61 -8.12
CA GLY A 79 0.79 -1.18 -6.85
C GLY A 79 -0.49 -0.35 -7.02
N CYS A 80 -1.18 -0.50 -8.14
CA CYS A 80 -2.47 0.12 -8.41
C CYS A 80 -3.60 -0.88 -8.08
N GLN A 81 -4.66 -0.40 -7.42
CA GLN A 81 -5.85 -1.23 -7.20
C GLN A 81 -6.45 -1.61 -8.56
N LEU A 82 -6.82 -2.88 -8.73
CA LEU A 82 -7.46 -3.35 -9.96
C LEU A 82 -8.74 -2.57 -10.25
N LEU A 83 -8.90 -2.17 -11.50
CA LEU A 83 -10.12 -1.53 -12.00
C LEU A 83 -11.26 -2.55 -12.08
N ALA A 84 -12.49 -2.06 -12.22
CA ALA A 84 -13.69 -2.90 -12.23
C ALA A 84 -13.66 -4.00 -13.31
N GLU A 85 -13.04 -3.73 -14.45
CA GLU A 85 -12.89 -4.69 -15.56
C GLU A 85 -12.01 -5.86 -15.16
N ASP A 86 -10.80 -5.59 -14.63
CA ASP A 86 -9.86 -6.63 -14.18
C ASP A 86 -10.37 -7.36 -12.94
N ALA A 87 -10.98 -6.63 -12.00
CA ALA A 87 -11.63 -7.21 -10.84
C ALA A 87 -12.78 -8.16 -11.25
N GLY A 88 -13.50 -7.84 -12.31
CA GLY A 88 -14.53 -8.70 -12.89
C GLY A 88 -13.98 -10.04 -13.42
N ILE A 89 -12.74 -10.06 -13.90
CA ILE A 89 -12.06 -11.31 -14.28
C ILE A 89 -11.81 -12.17 -13.05
N VAL A 90 -11.25 -11.57 -11.99
CA VAL A 90 -11.00 -12.27 -10.71
C VAL A 90 -12.30 -12.84 -10.15
N THR A 91 -13.37 -12.04 -10.13
CA THR A 91 -14.70 -12.46 -9.63
C THR A 91 -15.24 -13.65 -10.41
N ARG A 92 -15.13 -13.65 -11.75
CA ARG A 92 -15.58 -14.79 -12.58
C ARG A 92 -14.83 -16.09 -12.25
N TYR A 93 -13.53 -16.02 -12.00
CA TYR A 93 -12.77 -17.20 -11.57
C TYR A 93 -13.17 -17.65 -10.17
N ALA A 94 -13.42 -16.72 -9.24
CA ALA A 94 -13.88 -17.03 -7.91
C ALA A 94 -15.26 -17.71 -7.95
N ASP A 95 -16.23 -17.18 -8.71
CA ASP A 95 -17.58 -17.74 -8.87
C ASP A 95 -17.52 -19.14 -9.50
N ALA A 96 -16.70 -19.34 -10.51
CA ALA A 96 -16.51 -20.65 -11.14
C ALA A 96 -15.91 -21.67 -10.17
N TYR A 97 -15.04 -21.23 -9.26
CA TYR A 97 -14.40 -22.07 -8.25
C TYR A 97 -15.39 -22.44 -7.13
N PHE A 98 -16.15 -21.47 -6.62
CA PHE A 98 -17.15 -21.67 -5.57
C PHE A 98 -18.41 -22.42 -6.01
N GLY A 99 -18.57 -22.66 -7.31
CA GLY A 99 -19.71 -23.37 -7.91
C GLY A 99 -19.91 -24.82 -7.47
N GLY A 100 -19.37 -25.26 -6.32
CA GLY A 100 -19.82 -26.50 -5.72
C GLY A 100 -18.81 -27.42 -5.04
N LYS A 101 -17.56 -27.04 -4.84
CA LYS A 101 -16.61 -27.87 -4.07
C LYS A 101 -16.12 -27.15 -2.83
N PRO A 102 -16.18 -27.77 -1.63
CA PRO A 102 -15.54 -27.18 -0.44
C PRO A 102 -14.04 -27.07 -0.71
N PHE A 103 -13.49 -25.87 -0.48
CA PHE A 103 -12.05 -25.65 -0.52
C PHE A 103 -11.47 -25.90 0.87
N THR A 104 -10.48 -26.78 0.96
CA THR A 104 -9.74 -27.02 2.19
C THR A 104 -8.43 -26.23 2.15
N VAL A 105 -8.24 -25.35 3.11
CA VAL A 105 -6.96 -24.67 3.32
C VAL A 105 -6.05 -25.64 4.04
N GLU A 106 -4.97 -26.05 3.39
CA GLU A 106 -3.99 -26.97 3.92
C GLU A 106 -2.67 -26.24 4.20
N GLY A 107 -1.91 -26.76 5.15
CA GLY A 107 -0.57 -26.28 5.45
C GLY A 107 -0.42 -25.76 6.88
N ASP A 108 0.80 -25.89 7.37
CA ASP A 108 1.22 -25.31 8.66
C ASP A 108 1.84 -23.95 8.40
N PHE A 109 1.21 -22.90 8.89
CA PHE A 109 1.65 -21.52 8.69
C PHE A 109 3.05 -21.29 9.25
N ASP A 110 3.37 -21.84 10.41
CA ASP A 110 4.66 -21.64 11.06
C ASP A 110 5.78 -22.38 10.30
N ALA A 111 5.48 -23.57 9.79
CA ALA A 111 6.40 -24.31 8.92
C ALA A 111 6.65 -23.56 7.59
N LEU A 112 5.62 -22.94 7.01
CA LEU A 112 5.75 -22.13 5.80
C LEU A 112 6.53 -20.83 6.05
N CYS A 113 6.41 -20.22 7.22
CA CYS A 113 7.26 -19.12 7.64
C CYS A 113 8.73 -19.58 7.82
N ALA A 114 8.95 -20.70 8.49
CA ALA A 114 10.29 -21.25 8.70
C ALA A 114 11.00 -21.63 7.39
N SER A 115 10.26 -22.10 6.39
CA SER A 115 10.80 -22.39 5.05
C SER A 115 11.06 -21.16 4.18
N GLY A 116 10.55 -19.98 4.59
CA GLY A 116 10.61 -18.75 3.81
C GLY A 116 9.58 -18.66 2.66
N GLN A 117 8.64 -19.59 2.58
CA GLN A 117 7.51 -19.50 1.64
C GLN A 117 6.56 -18.37 2.00
N ILE A 118 6.38 -18.11 3.29
CA ILE A 118 5.72 -16.91 3.84
C ILE A 118 6.77 -16.12 4.62
N ARG A 119 7.02 -14.88 4.22
CA ARG A 119 7.89 -13.96 4.96
C ARG A 119 7.03 -12.90 5.65
N LEU A 120 7.19 -12.76 6.96
CA LEU A 120 6.56 -11.70 7.72
C LEU A 120 7.33 -10.39 7.56
N LEU A 121 6.61 -9.28 7.35
CA LEU A 121 7.14 -7.92 7.29
C LEU A 121 6.82 -7.22 8.62
N GLU A 122 7.84 -6.68 9.28
CA GLU A 122 7.71 -5.99 10.58
C GLU A 122 8.46 -4.66 10.59
N ASP A 123 9.72 -4.67 10.20
CA ASP A 123 10.63 -3.52 10.31
C ASP A 123 10.66 -2.64 9.05
N GLU A 124 10.09 -3.11 7.96
CA GLU A 124 10.12 -2.45 6.64
C GLU A 124 9.30 -1.15 6.58
N LEU A 125 8.57 -0.81 7.65
CA LEU A 125 7.92 0.49 7.78
C LEU A 125 8.93 1.65 7.74
N ALA A 126 10.12 1.44 8.28
CA ALA A 126 11.20 2.44 8.22
C ALA A 126 11.63 2.76 6.79
N ASP A 127 11.65 1.75 5.90
CA ASP A 127 11.98 1.93 4.49
C ASP A 127 10.89 2.71 3.73
N TYR A 128 9.62 2.46 4.07
CA TYR A 128 8.50 3.25 3.56
C TYR A 128 8.62 4.73 3.96
N LEU A 129 8.87 5.00 5.24
CA LEU A 129 9.03 6.37 5.74
C LEU A 129 10.20 7.08 5.07
N ARG A 130 11.33 6.40 4.91
CA ARG A 130 12.49 6.94 4.17
C ARG A 130 12.14 7.27 2.72
N THR A 131 11.40 6.40 2.03
CA THR A 131 10.94 6.66 0.66
C THR A 131 10.06 7.91 0.59
N ILE A 132 9.18 8.12 1.58
CA ILE A 132 8.36 9.34 1.66
C ILE A 132 9.22 10.58 1.88
N GLU A 133 10.16 10.53 2.83
CA GLU A 133 11.08 11.64 3.11
C GLU A 133 11.89 12.03 1.86
N GLU A 134 12.49 11.08 1.19
CA GLU A 134 13.26 11.30 -0.06
C GLU A 134 12.40 11.89 -1.19
N THR A 135 11.12 11.48 -1.25
CA THR A 135 10.18 12.01 -2.26
C THR A 135 9.72 13.43 -1.95
N VAL A 136 9.53 13.75 -0.66
CA VAL A 136 8.96 15.04 -0.23
C VAL A 136 10.03 16.11 -0.04
N ALA A 137 11.26 15.76 0.36
CA ALA A 137 12.34 16.71 0.61
C ALA A 137 12.61 17.69 -0.56
N PRO A 138 12.67 17.25 -1.84
CA PRO A 138 12.82 18.17 -2.97
C PRO A 138 11.64 19.14 -3.13
N LEU A 139 10.43 18.73 -2.77
CA LEU A 139 9.23 19.57 -2.85
C LEU A 139 9.21 20.61 -1.75
N GLN A 140 9.70 20.30 -0.56
CA GLN A 140 9.83 21.24 0.56
C GLN A 140 10.84 22.36 0.21
N SER A 141 12.02 22.00 -0.28
CA SER A 141 13.03 22.98 -0.70
C SER A 141 12.56 23.86 -1.86
N ALA A 142 11.83 23.31 -2.82
CA ALA A 142 11.21 24.09 -3.89
C ALA A 142 10.13 25.05 -3.36
N GLY A 143 9.32 24.60 -2.40
CA GLY A 143 8.30 25.43 -1.72
C GLY A 143 8.93 26.59 -0.94
N GLU A 144 10.02 26.36 -0.24
CA GLU A 144 10.79 27.42 0.46
C GLU A 144 11.38 28.43 -0.53
N ALA A 145 11.97 27.98 -1.63
CA ALA A 145 12.50 28.88 -2.66
C ALA A 145 11.42 29.76 -3.29
N VAL A 146 10.22 29.23 -3.51
CA VAL A 146 9.07 30.01 -4.00
C VAL A 146 8.61 31.02 -2.96
N ARG A 147 8.55 30.65 -1.69
CA ARG A 147 8.18 31.54 -0.59
C ARG A 147 9.14 32.70 -0.46
N HIS A 148 10.44 32.45 -0.44
CA HIS A 148 11.48 33.47 -0.40
C HIS A 148 11.43 34.44 -1.57
N ARG A 149 11.15 33.94 -2.80
CA ARG A 149 10.96 34.79 -3.99
C ARG A 149 9.76 35.73 -3.83
N ARG A 150 8.63 35.24 -3.31
CA ARG A 150 7.42 36.04 -3.07
C ARG A 150 7.64 37.12 -2.02
N GLU A 151 8.28 36.79 -0.90
CA GLU A 151 8.64 37.74 0.15
C GLU A 151 9.61 38.81 -0.35
N GLY A 152 10.61 38.43 -1.10
CA GLY A 152 11.56 39.35 -1.73
C GLY A 152 10.91 40.29 -2.76
N ALA A 153 9.90 39.84 -3.50
CA ALA A 153 9.13 40.67 -4.42
C ALA A 153 8.24 41.66 -3.66
N ALA A 154 7.55 41.20 -2.62
CA ALA A 154 6.70 42.05 -1.77
C ALA A 154 7.50 43.18 -1.11
N ARG A 155 8.68 42.89 -0.54
CA ARG A 155 9.58 43.88 0.05
C ARG A 155 10.08 44.94 -0.97
N ARG A 156 10.35 44.53 -2.22
CA ARG A 156 10.73 45.45 -3.32
C ARG A 156 9.60 46.39 -3.70
N ASP A 157 8.38 45.86 -3.75
CA ASP A 157 7.20 46.68 -4.07
C ASP A 157 6.86 47.69 -2.99
N GLU A 158 6.98 47.29 -1.72
CA GLU A 158 6.80 48.17 -0.57
C GLU A 158 7.83 49.30 -0.56
N LYS A 159 9.12 48.98 -0.80
CA LYS A 159 10.19 49.96 -0.92
C LYS A 159 9.94 50.94 -2.09
N ARG A 160 9.45 50.48 -3.22
CA ARG A 160 9.08 51.35 -4.34
C ARG A 160 7.90 52.28 -3.99
N ARG A 161 6.89 51.79 -3.30
CA ARG A 161 5.75 52.62 -2.84
C ARG A 161 6.19 53.68 -1.82
N THR A 162 7.09 53.33 -0.92
CA THR A 162 7.64 54.28 0.08
C THR A 162 8.47 55.38 -0.57
N ILE A 163 9.30 55.04 -1.58
CA ILE A 163 10.07 56.05 -2.34
C ILE A 163 9.13 57.00 -3.09
N LYS A 164 8.10 56.46 -3.78
CA LYS A 164 7.12 57.29 -4.48
C LYS A 164 6.31 58.22 -3.58
N ARG A 165 6.10 57.85 -2.29
CA ARG A 165 5.40 58.72 -1.31
C ARG A 165 6.30 59.82 -0.76
N ARG A 166 7.63 59.71 -0.77
CA ARG A 166 8.58 60.74 -0.31
C ARG A 166 8.86 61.83 -1.37
N HIS A 167 8.50 61.56 -2.62
CA HIS A 167 8.73 62.50 -3.73
C HIS A 167 7.43 63.12 -4.25
N ARG A 168 6.36 63.06 -3.46
CA ARG A 168 5.13 63.87 -3.58
C ARG A 168 4.99 64.82 -2.42
#